data_fcc2ac340f635c62ceb51b9d5a35d6ba
#
_entry.id   fcc2ac340f635c62ceb51b9d5a35d6ba
#
_cell.length_a   1.000
_cell.length_b   1.000
_cell.length_c   1.000
_cell.angle_alpha   90.00
_cell.angle_beta   90.00
_cell.angle_gamma   90.00
#
_symmetry.space_group_name_H-M   'P 1'
#
loop_
_entity.id
_entity.type
_entity.pdbx_description
1 polymer ?
#
loop_
_entity_poly.entity_id
_entity_poly.type
_entity_poly.pdbx_seq_one_letter_code
_entity_poly.pdbx_strand_id
1 'polypeptide(L)'
;PSFAKAWYLKWAEKWVLSGYHYISVPFDRAKEAYEGLAPPTKITTIPQGVRLVDIDGALCRPNAVPTFCYAGIFYEHIRNPKFFLDYLLTLDQSFRFVVYCLEDTFSQEMLSSYKKLLGEKLLIKSPIDRESLIHEMAKMDFVINFDNDNATQRPSKLIDYAMSRRPILSFNCQTFRPEVFQAFLKG
;
A
#
# COMPACT_ATOMS: atom_id res chain seq x y z
N PRO A 1 0.20 -18.29 -6.74
CA PRO A 1 0.71 -19.63 -6.56
C PRO A 1 1.61 -19.61 -5.34
N SER A 2 1.18 -20.26 -4.25
CA SER A 2 2.08 -20.54 -3.14
C SER A 2 3.14 -21.49 -3.70
N PHE A 3 4.35 -20.97 -3.94
CA PHE A 3 5.48 -21.84 -4.18
C PHE A 3 5.60 -22.76 -2.96
N ALA A 4 5.22 -24.01 -3.12
CA ALA A 4 5.52 -25.00 -2.10
C ALA A 4 7.04 -24.97 -1.92
N LYS A 5 7.52 -24.42 -0.80
CA LYS A 5 8.95 -24.41 -0.51
C LYS A 5 9.44 -25.84 -0.65
N ALA A 6 10.46 -26.08 -1.48
CA ALA A 6 11.04 -27.38 -1.62
C ALA A 6 11.46 -27.89 -0.22
N TRP A 7 11.27 -29.18 0.04
CA TRP A 7 11.48 -29.79 1.36
C TRP A 7 12.86 -29.49 1.97
N TYR A 8 13.89 -29.42 1.14
CA TYR A 8 15.25 -29.07 1.58
C TYR A 8 15.37 -27.60 2.05
N LEU A 9 14.58 -26.68 1.52
CA LEU A 9 14.55 -25.29 1.98
C LEU A 9 13.92 -25.20 3.38
N LYS A 10 12.86 -25.97 3.64
CA LYS A 10 12.26 -26.05 4.99
C LYS A 10 13.25 -26.64 6.01
N TRP A 11 13.99 -27.66 5.59
CA TRP A 11 15.03 -28.26 6.43
C TRP A 11 16.14 -27.24 6.73
N ALA A 12 16.67 -26.57 5.71
CA ALA A 12 17.70 -25.55 5.88
C ALA A 12 17.21 -24.39 6.77
N GLU A 13 15.98 -23.91 6.58
CA GLU A 13 15.36 -22.89 7.42
C GLU A 13 15.27 -23.32 8.88
N LYS A 14 14.79 -24.54 9.12
CA LYS A 14 14.73 -25.13 10.48
C LYS A 14 16.12 -25.24 11.13
N TRP A 15 17.11 -25.66 10.36
CA TRP A 15 18.49 -25.76 10.84
C TRP A 15 19.05 -24.40 11.22
N VAL A 16 18.87 -23.37 10.38
CA VAL A 16 19.29 -21.99 10.66
C VAL A 16 18.58 -21.46 11.90
N LEU A 17 17.24 -21.60 11.98
CA LEU A 17 16.44 -21.11 13.11
C LEU A 17 16.76 -21.80 14.42
N SER A 18 17.23 -23.05 14.39
CA SER A 18 17.64 -23.79 15.60
C SER A 18 18.82 -23.14 16.34
N GLY A 19 19.70 -22.45 15.59
CA GLY A 19 20.86 -21.76 16.13
C GLY A 19 20.56 -20.45 16.87
N TYR A 20 19.35 -19.91 16.75
CA TYR A 20 18.96 -18.65 17.41
C TYR A 20 18.27 -18.92 18.76
N HIS A 21 18.54 -18.05 19.73
CA HIS A 21 17.89 -18.10 21.03
C HIS A 21 16.49 -17.50 20.98
N TYR A 22 16.29 -16.44 20.21
CA TYR A 22 15.04 -15.74 20.04
C TYR A 22 14.82 -15.37 18.57
N ILE A 23 13.54 -15.37 18.17
CA ILE A 23 13.07 -14.98 16.86
C ILE A 23 12.03 -13.89 17.10
N SER A 24 12.22 -12.71 16.55
CA SER A 24 11.23 -11.65 16.62
C SER A 24 10.38 -11.60 15.36
N VAL A 25 9.09 -11.42 15.53
CA VAL A 25 8.12 -11.20 14.45
C VAL A 25 7.35 -9.91 14.67
N PRO A 26 6.94 -9.19 13.62
CA PRO A 26 6.34 -7.86 13.77
C PRO A 26 4.89 -7.88 14.27
N PHE A 27 4.18 -9.00 14.17
CA PHE A 27 2.78 -9.15 14.63
C PHE A 27 2.49 -10.64 14.90
N ASP A 28 1.49 -10.92 15.74
CA ASP A 28 1.23 -12.28 16.25
C ASP A 28 0.91 -13.28 15.15
N ARG A 29 0.10 -12.90 14.15
CA ARG A 29 -0.20 -13.80 13.03
C ARG A 29 1.03 -14.24 12.24
N ALA A 30 2.13 -13.47 12.26
CA ALA A 30 3.37 -13.86 11.60
C ALA A 30 4.02 -15.08 12.28
N LYS A 31 3.67 -15.42 13.53
CA LYS A 31 4.12 -16.63 14.22
C LYS A 31 3.68 -17.90 13.50
N GLU A 32 2.50 -17.89 12.86
CA GLU A 32 1.96 -19.03 12.10
C GLU A 32 2.91 -19.48 10.99
N ALA A 33 3.67 -18.54 10.40
CA ALA A 33 4.65 -18.86 9.35
C ALA A 33 5.85 -19.69 9.87
N TYR A 34 6.05 -19.73 11.19
CA TYR A 34 7.15 -20.44 11.84
C TYR A 34 6.70 -21.75 12.51
N GLU A 35 5.43 -22.13 12.37
CA GLU A 35 4.92 -23.40 12.90
C GLU A 35 5.69 -24.57 12.32
N GLY A 36 6.18 -25.45 13.22
CA GLY A 36 7.02 -26.59 12.85
C GLY A 36 8.47 -26.26 12.45
N LEU A 37 8.84 -24.97 12.34
CA LEU A 37 10.21 -24.52 12.07
C LEU A 37 10.97 -24.18 13.36
N ALA A 38 10.31 -23.55 14.33
CA ALA A 38 10.91 -23.19 15.61
C ALA A 38 9.92 -23.43 16.76
N PRO A 39 10.42 -23.70 18.00
CA PRO A 39 9.55 -23.78 19.17
C PRO A 39 8.84 -22.45 19.43
N PRO A 40 7.53 -22.44 19.75
CA PRO A 40 6.77 -21.20 20.03
C PRO A 40 7.38 -20.34 21.14
N THR A 41 8.07 -20.97 22.12
CA THR A 41 8.74 -20.29 23.21
C THR A 41 9.92 -19.42 22.79
N LYS A 42 10.47 -19.64 21.60
CA LYS A 42 11.54 -18.82 21.01
C LYS A 42 10.99 -17.63 20.20
N ILE A 43 9.69 -17.60 19.92
CA ILE A 43 9.10 -16.61 19.02
C ILE A 43 8.41 -15.52 19.83
N THR A 44 8.89 -14.28 19.70
CA THR A 44 8.36 -13.12 20.41
C THR A 44 7.85 -12.10 19.41
N THR A 45 6.67 -11.51 19.67
CA THR A 45 6.18 -10.38 18.87
C THR A 45 6.86 -9.10 19.36
N ILE A 46 7.59 -8.48 18.46
CA ILE A 46 8.14 -7.13 18.66
C ILE A 46 7.58 -6.26 17.53
N PRO A 47 6.60 -5.39 17.82
CA PRO A 47 6.04 -4.50 16.81
C PRO A 47 7.11 -3.65 16.15
N GLN A 48 6.96 -3.41 14.85
CA GLN A 48 7.87 -2.54 14.12
C GLN A 48 7.81 -1.13 14.71
N GLY A 49 8.97 -0.59 15.08
CA GLY A 49 9.10 0.80 15.52
C GLY A 49 8.77 1.77 14.38
N VAL A 50 8.11 2.87 14.73
CA VAL A 50 7.71 3.90 13.77
C VAL A 50 8.16 5.26 14.27
N ARG A 51 8.85 6.01 13.42
CA ARG A 51 9.12 7.42 13.68
C ARG A 51 7.86 8.22 13.34
N LEU A 52 7.30 8.89 14.33
CA LEU A 52 6.15 9.76 14.13
C LEU A 52 6.56 11.02 13.37
N VAL A 53 5.68 11.48 12.49
CA VAL A 53 5.77 12.74 11.77
C VAL A 53 4.59 13.58 12.24
N ASP A 54 4.87 14.81 12.69
CA ASP A 54 3.81 15.74 13.07
C ASP A 54 3.30 16.47 11.85
N ILE A 55 1.98 16.51 11.69
CA ILE A 55 1.30 17.18 10.59
C ILE A 55 0.50 18.36 11.12
N ASP A 56 0.79 19.54 10.59
CA ASP A 56 -0.03 20.71 10.82
C ASP A 56 -1.44 20.47 10.27
N GLY A 57 -2.45 20.56 11.14
CA GLY A 57 -3.85 20.40 10.77
C GLY A 57 -4.33 21.40 9.72
N ALA A 58 -3.66 22.54 9.55
CA ALA A 58 -3.94 23.51 8.49
C ALA A 58 -3.73 22.95 7.07
N LEU A 59 -2.93 21.90 6.91
CA LEU A 59 -2.74 21.21 5.63
C LEU A 59 -3.96 20.37 5.22
N CYS A 60 -4.81 19.99 6.18
CA CYS A 60 -5.95 19.09 5.95
C CYS A 60 -7.21 19.83 5.45
N ARG A 61 -7.07 20.75 4.50
CA ARG A 61 -8.21 21.46 3.90
C ARG A 61 -8.74 20.71 2.69
N PRO A 62 -10.07 20.73 2.44
CA PRO A 62 -10.65 20.20 1.23
C PRO A 62 -10.12 20.91 -0.02
N ASN A 63 -9.88 20.17 -1.08
CA ASN A 63 -9.47 20.72 -2.37
C ASN A 63 -10.69 21.13 -3.20
N ALA A 64 -10.56 22.20 -3.99
CA ALA A 64 -11.62 22.62 -4.92
C ALA A 64 -11.95 21.55 -5.99
N VAL A 65 -10.95 20.75 -6.34
CA VAL A 65 -11.11 19.55 -7.17
C VAL A 65 -10.69 18.37 -6.32
N PRO A 66 -11.55 17.34 -6.11
CA PRO A 66 -11.21 16.19 -5.31
C PRO A 66 -9.86 15.61 -5.70
N THR A 67 -8.93 15.60 -4.76
CA THR A 67 -7.54 15.20 -4.99
C THR A 67 -7.16 14.08 -4.05
N PHE A 68 -6.72 12.97 -4.60
CA PHE A 68 -6.35 11.79 -3.83
C PHE A 68 -5.05 11.18 -4.35
N CYS A 69 -4.38 10.39 -3.54
CA CYS A 69 -3.11 9.83 -3.95
C CYS A 69 -2.92 8.36 -3.57
N TYR A 70 -1.97 7.77 -4.26
CA TYR A 70 -1.37 6.49 -3.93
C TYR A 70 0.16 6.65 -3.89
N ALA A 71 0.80 6.01 -2.93
CA ALA A 71 2.26 5.97 -2.86
C ALA A 71 2.74 4.52 -2.77
N GLY A 72 3.44 4.05 -3.80
CA GLY A 72 3.93 2.68 -3.79
C GLY A 72 4.28 2.09 -5.14
N ILE A 73 4.65 0.83 -5.11
CA ILE A 73 4.98 0.04 -6.30
C ILE A 73 3.73 -0.76 -6.69
N PHE A 74 3.45 -0.83 -7.98
CA PHE A 74 2.47 -1.74 -8.53
C PHE A 74 3.12 -3.06 -8.93
N TYR A 75 2.38 -4.12 -8.81
CA TYR A 75 2.79 -5.47 -9.19
C TYR A 75 1.70 -6.12 -10.02
N GLU A 76 2.04 -6.66 -11.16
CA GLU A 76 1.10 -7.19 -12.13
C GLU A 76 0.12 -8.21 -11.55
N HIS A 77 0.60 -9.10 -10.66
CA HIS A 77 -0.17 -10.22 -10.13
C HIS A 77 -0.65 -10.05 -8.68
N ILE A 78 -0.18 -9.02 -7.96
CA ILE A 78 -0.45 -8.88 -6.51
C ILE A 78 -1.20 -7.58 -6.23
N ARG A 79 -0.89 -6.52 -6.98
CA ARG A 79 -1.41 -5.17 -6.76
C ARG A 79 -1.51 -4.44 -8.09
N ASN A 80 -2.38 -4.90 -8.95
CA ASN A 80 -2.58 -4.31 -10.27
C ASN A 80 -3.74 -3.30 -10.20
N PRO A 81 -3.50 -2.00 -10.41
CA PRO A 81 -4.53 -0.98 -10.32
C PRO A 81 -5.36 -0.83 -11.60
N LYS A 82 -5.14 -1.65 -12.63
CA LYS A 82 -5.76 -1.49 -13.95
C LYS A 82 -7.28 -1.36 -13.87
N PHE A 83 -7.94 -2.24 -13.08
CA PHE A 83 -9.41 -2.19 -12.88
C PHE A 83 -9.88 -0.83 -12.35
N PHE A 84 -9.10 -0.21 -11.46
CA PHE A 84 -9.40 1.09 -10.89
C PHE A 84 -9.14 2.21 -11.88
N LEU A 85 -8.04 2.15 -12.63
CA LEU A 85 -7.72 3.12 -13.67
C LEU A 85 -8.75 3.07 -14.81
N ASP A 86 -9.22 1.87 -15.21
CA ASP A 86 -10.31 1.69 -16.15
C ASP A 86 -11.61 2.34 -15.65
N TYR A 87 -11.91 2.16 -14.35
CA TYR A 87 -13.06 2.83 -13.74
C TYR A 87 -12.91 4.37 -13.74
N LEU A 88 -11.73 4.90 -13.46
CA LEU A 88 -11.51 6.35 -13.50
C LEU A 88 -11.75 6.96 -14.88
N LEU A 89 -11.54 6.20 -15.97
CA LEU A 89 -11.85 6.64 -17.34
C LEU A 89 -13.36 6.80 -17.58
N THR A 90 -14.21 6.12 -16.82
CA THR A 90 -15.68 6.23 -16.94
C THR A 90 -16.26 7.45 -16.24
N LEU A 91 -15.43 8.21 -15.51
CA LEU A 91 -15.89 9.34 -14.69
C LEU A 91 -15.82 10.66 -15.45
N ASP A 92 -16.97 11.30 -15.66
CA ASP A 92 -17.05 12.63 -16.27
C ASP A 92 -16.60 13.74 -15.32
N GLN A 93 -16.80 13.54 -14.00
CA GLN A 93 -16.46 14.54 -12.98
C GLN A 93 -14.96 14.83 -12.91
N SER A 94 -14.62 16.05 -12.49
CA SER A 94 -13.24 16.46 -12.27
C SER A 94 -12.67 15.82 -11.00
N PHE A 95 -11.46 15.32 -11.09
CA PHE A 95 -10.64 14.83 -9.96
C PHE A 95 -9.15 14.93 -10.30
N ARG A 96 -8.29 14.74 -9.31
CA ARG A 96 -6.84 14.57 -9.47
C ARG A 96 -6.39 13.33 -8.73
N PHE A 97 -5.83 12.39 -9.46
CA PHE A 97 -5.18 11.21 -8.90
C PHE A 97 -3.66 11.38 -8.98
N VAL A 98 -3.01 11.51 -7.84
CA VAL A 98 -1.55 11.68 -7.72
C VAL A 98 -0.92 10.34 -7.35
N VAL A 99 -0.01 9.86 -8.17
CA VAL A 99 0.67 8.59 -7.96
C VAL A 99 2.15 8.83 -7.73
N TYR A 100 2.64 8.48 -6.54
CA TYR A 100 4.06 8.44 -6.23
C TYR A 100 4.55 7.00 -6.37
N CYS A 101 5.27 6.69 -7.43
CA CYS A 101 5.78 5.34 -7.67
C CYS A 101 7.22 5.34 -8.18
N LEU A 102 7.91 4.22 -7.93
CA LEU A 102 9.21 3.96 -8.55
C LEU A 102 9.04 3.77 -10.06
N GLU A 103 10.08 4.17 -10.78
CA GLU A 103 10.18 3.99 -12.22
C GLU A 103 10.57 2.54 -12.56
N ASP A 104 9.70 1.59 -12.26
CA ASP A 104 9.82 0.22 -12.76
C ASP A 104 9.07 0.07 -14.10
N THR A 105 9.49 -0.89 -14.91
CA THR A 105 8.99 -1.08 -16.29
C THR A 105 7.47 -1.25 -16.32
N PHE A 106 6.92 -2.09 -15.44
CA PHE A 106 5.47 -2.36 -15.42
C PHE A 106 4.67 -1.12 -15.07
N SER A 107 5.06 -0.42 -13.99
CA SER A 107 4.35 0.79 -13.54
C SER A 107 4.44 1.91 -14.57
N GLN A 108 5.61 2.10 -15.19
CA GLN A 108 5.84 3.14 -16.20
C GLN A 108 4.99 2.93 -17.45
N GLU A 109 5.02 1.74 -18.05
CA GLU A 109 4.27 1.43 -19.27
C GLU A 109 2.77 1.59 -19.04
N MET A 110 2.28 1.02 -17.94
CA MET A 110 0.88 1.10 -17.55
C MET A 110 0.45 2.55 -17.32
N LEU A 111 1.11 3.26 -16.40
CA LEU A 111 0.73 4.62 -16.03
C LEU A 111 0.88 5.60 -17.19
N SER A 112 1.88 5.44 -18.06
CA SER A 112 2.05 6.27 -19.26
C SER A 112 0.88 6.13 -20.23
N SER A 113 0.35 4.91 -20.38
CA SER A 113 -0.81 4.64 -21.23
C SER A 113 -2.06 5.34 -20.67
N TYR A 114 -2.32 5.20 -19.34
CA TYR A 114 -3.46 5.86 -18.70
C TYR A 114 -3.29 7.38 -18.59
N LYS A 115 -2.05 7.90 -18.47
CA LYS A 115 -1.80 9.35 -18.51
C LYS A 115 -2.23 9.97 -19.82
N LYS A 116 -2.04 9.28 -20.95
CA LYS A 116 -2.51 9.75 -22.26
C LYS A 116 -4.04 9.88 -22.33
N LEU A 117 -4.76 8.98 -21.64
CA LEU A 117 -6.23 8.94 -21.63
C LEU A 117 -6.84 9.87 -20.58
N LEU A 118 -6.30 9.89 -19.37
CA LEU A 118 -6.80 10.69 -18.24
C LEU A 118 -6.31 12.13 -18.26
N GLY A 119 -5.28 12.44 -19.05
CA GLY A 119 -4.74 13.80 -19.15
C GLY A 119 -4.33 14.37 -17.80
N GLU A 120 -4.80 15.56 -17.49
CA GLU A 120 -4.49 16.26 -16.22
C GLU A 120 -5.14 15.63 -14.98
N LYS A 121 -6.08 14.69 -15.14
CA LYS A 121 -6.67 13.96 -14.03
C LYS A 121 -5.68 12.98 -13.37
N LEU A 122 -4.63 12.52 -14.06
CA LEU A 122 -3.59 11.63 -13.52
C LEU A 122 -2.25 12.35 -13.44
N LEU A 123 -1.70 12.49 -12.25
CA LEU A 123 -0.39 13.09 -12.00
C LEU A 123 0.58 12.02 -11.50
N ILE A 124 1.63 11.75 -12.27
CA ILE A 124 2.66 10.77 -11.93
C ILE A 124 3.86 11.53 -11.37
N LYS A 125 4.32 11.17 -10.19
CA LYS A 125 5.45 11.80 -9.51
C LYS A 125 6.48 10.74 -9.12
N SER A 126 7.74 11.12 -9.17
CA SER A 126 8.84 10.32 -8.64
C SER A 126 8.73 10.18 -7.13
N PRO A 127 9.30 9.11 -6.54
CA PRO A 127 9.35 8.94 -5.10
C PRO A 127 10.08 10.10 -4.42
N ILE A 128 9.58 10.48 -3.27
CA ILE A 128 10.20 11.47 -2.38
C ILE A 128 10.47 10.81 -1.03
N ASP A 129 11.23 11.47 -0.16
CA ASP A 129 11.49 10.95 1.18
C ASP A 129 10.18 10.79 1.97
N ARG A 130 10.24 9.93 2.98
CA ARG A 130 9.06 9.52 3.76
C ARG A 130 8.34 10.71 4.43
N GLU A 131 9.09 11.63 5.01
CA GLU A 131 8.52 12.76 5.75
C GLU A 131 7.81 13.73 4.79
N SER A 132 8.48 14.09 3.70
CA SER A 132 7.89 14.88 2.62
C SER A 132 6.64 14.23 2.03
N LEU A 133 6.66 12.90 1.85
CA LEU A 133 5.50 12.16 1.33
C LEU A 133 4.30 12.26 2.28
N ILE A 134 4.51 12.12 3.59
CA ILE A 134 3.43 12.23 4.57
C ILE A 134 2.83 13.65 4.55
N HIS A 135 3.65 14.69 4.43
CA HIS A 135 3.18 16.08 4.28
C HIS A 135 2.41 16.30 2.97
N GLU A 136 2.87 15.72 1.86
CA GLU A 136 2.13 15.80 0.59
C GLU A 136 0.79 15.05 0.68
N MET A 137 0.76 13.87 1.30
CA MET A 137 -0.48 13.12 1.53
C MET A 137 -1.48 13.89 2.40
N ALA A 138 -1.01 14.67 3.38
CA ALA A 138 -1.87 15.49 4.23
C ALA A 138 -2.63 16.58 3.46
N LYS A 139 -2.14 17.00 2.29
CA LYS A 139 -2.80 17.98 1.41
C LYS A 139 -3.89 17.36 0.52
N MET A 140 -4.01 16.04 0.49
CA MET A 140 -5.01 15.33 -0.30
C MET A 140 -6.37 15.29 0.43
N ASP A 141 -7.44 15.01 -0.28
CA ASP A 141 -8.75 14.78 0.34
C ASP A 141 -8.81 13.39 0.98
N PHE A 142 -8.21 12.39 0.33
CA PHE A 142 -8.04 11.04 0.86
C PHE A 142 -6.84 10.33 0.22
N VAL A 143 -6.46 9.20 0.79
CA VAL A 143 -5.39 8.34 0.26
C VAL A 143 -5.93 6.98 -0.12
N ILE A 144 -5.40 6.38 -1.18
CA ILE A 144 -5.77 5.04 -1.63
C ILE A 144 -4.73 4.04 -1.15
N ASN A 145 -5.22 2.94 -0.60
CA ASN A 145 -4.42 1.75 -0.36
C ASN A 145 -4.93 0.62 -1.26
N PHE A 146 -4.11 0.20 -2.21
CA PHE A 146 -4.37 -1.03 -2.95
C PHE A 146 -3.93 -2.21 -2.09
N ASP A 147 -4.90 -2.99 -1.61
CA ASP A 147 -4.62 -4.19 -0.83
C ASP A 147 -4.01 -5.29 -1.71
N ASN A 148 -3.17 -6.10 -1.10
CA ASN A 148 -2.68 -7.30 -1.76
C ASN A 148 -3.82 -8.33 -1.87
N ASP A 149 -3.90 -9.03 -3.00
CA ASP A 149 -4.89 -10.10 -3.20
C ASP A 149 -4.67 -11.28 -2.22
N ASN A 150 -3.48 -11.36 -1.60
CA ASN A 150 -3.13 -12.35 -0.59
C ASN A 150 -3.05 -11.72 0.81
N ALA A 151 -3.96 -12.15 1.70
CA ALA A 151 -4.19 -11.59 3.04
C ALA A 151 -3.03 -11.75 4.07
N THR A 152 -1.90 -12.33 3.69
CA THR A 152 -0.81 -12.67 4.63
C THR A 152 0.17 -11.53 4.94
N GLN A 153 0.16 -10.46 4.15
CA GLN A 153 1.05 -9.32 4.38
C GLN A 153 0.24 -8.03 4.56
N ARG A 154 0.37 -7.40 5.72
CA ARG A 154 -0.17 -6.05 5.92
C ARG A 154 0.80 -5.03 5.32
N PRO A 155 0.34 -4.11 4.47
CA PRO A 155 1.18 -3.05 3.94
C PRO A 155 1.71 -2.17 5.07
N SER A 156 3.03 -2.07 5.23
CA SER A 156 3.67 -1.18 6.22
C SER A 156 3.31 0.29 6.01
N LYS A 157 2.90 0.66 4.81
CA LYS A 157 2.48 2.01 4.41
C LYS A 157 1.21 2.53 5.08
N LEU A 158 0.35 1.65 5.59
CA LEU A 158 -0.85 2.08 6.31
C LEU A 158 -0.54 2.99 7.50
N ILE A 159 0.63 2.82 8.13
CA ILE A 159 1.07 3.69 9.22
C ILE A 159 1.36 5.10 8.69
N ASP A 160 2.05 5.21 7.56
CA ASP A 160 2.35 6.50 6.92
C ASP A 160 1.08 7.20 6.43
N TYR A 161 0.13 6.42 5.90
CA TYR A 161 -1.18 6.94 5.50
C TYR A 161 -1.97 7.46 6.72
N ALA A 162 -1.96 6.72 7.83
CA ALA A 162 -2.61 7.17 9.07
C ALA A 162 -1.96 8.46 9.61
N MET A 163 -0.63 8.61 9.50
CA MET A 163 0.06 9.83 9.92
C MET A 163 -0.34 11.06 9.08
N SER A 164 -0.74 10.87 7.82
CA SER A 164 -1.21 11.99 6.98
C SER A 164 -2.52 12.61 7.48
N ARG A 165 -3.18 11.99 8.45
CA ARG A 165 -4.49 12.41 9.01
C ARG A 165 -5.60 12.51 7.95
N ARG A 166 -5.45 11.78 6.83
CA ARG A 166 -6.47 11.74 5.76
C ARG A 166 -7.23 10.42 5.80
N PRO A 167 -8.51 10.43 5.37
CA PRO A 167 -9.26 9.20 5.18
C PRO A 167 -8.50 8.23 4.27
N ILE A 168 -8.54 6.93 4.60
CA ILE A 168 -7.87 5.88 3.83
C ILE A 168 -8.93 5.02 3.15
N LEU A 169 -8.93 4.97 1.83
CA LEU A 169 -9.76 4.07 1.06
C LEU A 169 -8.95 2.84 0.64
N SER A 170 -9.26 1.70 1.25
CA SER A 170 -8.53 0.43 1.05
C SER A 170 -9.38 -0.54 0.24
N PHE A 171 -8.83 -1.07 -0.84
CA PHE A 171 -9.52 -2.03 -1.70
C PHE A 171 -8.54 -2.82 -2.60
N ASN A 172 -9.02 -3.92 -3.14
CA ASN A 172 -8.42 -4.65 -4.27
C ASN A 172 -9.49 -4.86 -5.36
N CYS A 173 -9.17 -5.61 -6.41
CA CYS A 173 -10.10 -5.83 -7.53
C CYS A 173 -11.41 -6.52 -7.13
N GLN A 174 -11.41 -7.31 -6.03
CA GLN A 174 -12.59 -8.01 -5.53
C GLN A 174 -13.44 -7.18 -4.57
N THR A 175 -12.80 -6.27 -3.82
CA THR A 175 -13.43 -5.48 -2.77
C THR A 175 -13.75 -4.05 -3.19
N PHE A 176 -13.34 -3.63 -4.37
CA PHE A 176 -13.64 -2.30 -4.89
C PHE A 176 -15.17 -2.09 -5.04
N ARG A 177 -15.63 -0.97 -4.52
CA ARG A 177 -17.05 -0.56 -4.59
C ARG A 177 -17.12 0.86 -5.16
N PRO A 178 -17.62 1.03 -6.39
CA PRO A 178 -17.76 2.34 -7.04
C PRO A 178 -18.51 3.37 -6.20
N GLU A 179 -19.58 2.95 -5.54
CA GLU A 179 -20.42 3.81 -4.70
C GLU A 179 -19.65 4.35 -3.48
N VAL A 180 -18.76 3.55 -2.89
CA VAL A 180 -17.90 3.99 -1.79
C VAL A 180 -16.87 5.00 -2.28
N PHE A 181 -16.23 4.73 -3.42
CA PHE A 181 -15.30 5.67 -4.02
C PHE A 181 -15.99 7.00 -4.38
N GLN A 182 -17.20 6.95 -4.93
CA GLN A 182 -18.00 8.15 -5.23
C GLN A 182 -18.31 8.97 -3.97
N ALA A 183 -18.56 8.31 -2.83
CA ALA A 183 -18.76 9.01 -1.56
C ALA A 183 -17.48 9.76 -1.14
N PHE A 184 -16.30 9.14 -1.28
CA PHE A 184 -15.01 9.80 -1.02
C PHE A 184 -14.72 10.99 -1.94
N LEU A 185 -15.19 10.97 -3.19
CA LEU A 185 -15.07 12.09 -4.12
C LEU A 185 -15.98 13.28 -3.77
N LYS A 186 -17.03 13.05 -3.02
CA LYS A 186 -17.98 14.12 -2.62
C LYS A 186 -17.62 14.78 -1.29
N GLY A 187 -16.74 14.16 -0.51
CA GLY A 187 -16.31 14.61 0.83
C GLY A 187 -17.19 14.10 1.95
#